data_dd786b6ff9e5360b788405d7d15b5420
#
_entry.id   dd786b6ff9e5360b788405d7d15b5420
#
_cell.length_a   1.000
_cell.length_b   1.000
_cell.length_c   1.000
_cell.angle_alpha   90.00
_cell.angle_beta   90.00
_cell.angle_gamma   90.00
#
_symmetry.space_group_name_H-M   'P 1'
#
loop_
_entity.id
_entity.type
_entity.pdbx_description
1 polymer ?
#
loop_
_entity_poly.entity_id
_entity_poly.type
_entity_poly.pdbx_seq_one_letter_code
_entity_poly.pdbx_strand_id
1 'polypeptide(L)'
;ADGVDAAFIVPVCPNCSRTVCGISHYLESEGIQTTGIALFREIAQSMKPPRILWVSFPLGRPLGKPGDAAFQTQVIEHTLALLDATEGPVLQDYFLDLPDVEAPPPACPVSFQQKNEDHSWRGRLRREMGALTPWYELGLKRRGRTTVGVSGSSIEDIIEGLTSWPDDNDQEFPEPVWLKC
;
A
#
# COMPACT_ATOMS: atom_id res chain seq x y z
N ALA A 1 -23.49 -10.15 18.85
CA ALA A 1 -23.23 -10.39 17.43
C ALA A 1 -23.96 -9.31 16.64
N ASP A 2 -23.29 -8.64 15.73
CA ASP A 2 -23.81 -7.46 15.01
C ASP A 2 -24.77 -7.83 13.86
N GLY A 3 -25.15 -9.12 13.74
CA GLY A 3 -26.09 -9.63 12.73
C GLY A 3 -25.56 -9.56 11.30
N VAL A 4 -24.25 -9.80 11.13
CA VAL A 4 -23.60 -9.87 9.80
C VAL A 4 -23.66 -11.29 9.29
N ASP A 5 -24.31 -11.51 8.14
CA ASP A 5 -24.45 -12.84 7.51
C ASP A 5 -23.42 -13.07 6.42
N ALA A 6 -22.93 -12.01 5.77
CA ALA A 6 -21.93 -12.10 4.71
C ALA A 6 -20.98 -10.90 4.70
N ALA A 7 -19.77 -11.10 4.19
CA ALA A 7 -18.74 -10.06 4.04
C ALA A 7 -18.22 -10.00 2.60
N PHE A 8 -18.20 -8.77 2.04
CA PHE A 8 -17.54 -8.46 0.78
C PHE A 8 -16.21 -7.78 1.05
N ILE A 9 -15.10 -8.37 0.58
CA ILE A 9 -13.75 -7.93 0.93
C ILE A 9 -13.00 -7.47 -0.33
N VAL A 10 -12.46 -6.24 -0.28
CA VAL A 10 -11.85 -5.58 -1.44
C VAL A 10 -10.39 -5.21 -1.16
N PRO A 11 -9.43 -5.68 -1.99
CA PRO A 11 -8.03 -5.31 -1.86
C PRO A 11 -7.71 -4.03 -2.61
N VAL A 12 -6.66 -3.32 -2.21
CA VAL A 12 -6.12 -2.17 -2.96
C VAL A 12 -4.65 -2.35 -3.34
N CYS A 13 -3.97 -3.34 -2.78
CA CYS A 13 -2.54 -3.58 -2.96
C CYS A 13 -2.22 -5.09 -3.04
N PRO A 14 -0.97 -5.49 -3.43
CA PRO A 14 -0.58 -6.90 -3.51
C PRO A 14 -0.76 -7.67 -2.21
N ASN A 15 -0.25 -7.12 -1.10
CA ASN A 15 -0.40 -7.73 0.22
C ASN A 15 -1.86 -7.79 0.67
N CYS A 16 -2.67 -6.80 0.28
CA CYS A 16 -4.11 -6.79 0.53
C CYS A 16 -4.80 -7.99 -0.14
N SER A 17 -4.42 -8.35 -1.37
CA SER A 17 -4.99 -9.52 -2.05
C SER A 17 -4.73 -10.82 -1.28
N ARG A 18 -3.55 -10.96 -0.69
CA ARG A 18 -3.23 -12.09 0.21
C ARG A 18 -4.06 -12.04 1.49
N THR A 19 -4.20 -10.86 2.07
CA THR A 19 -4.98 -10.65 3.29
C THR A 19 -6.46 -10.95 3.07
N VAL A 20 -7.04 -10.53 1.93
CA VAL A 20 -8.42 -10.88 1.54
C VAL A 20 -8.62 -12.38 1.57
N CYS A 21 -7.73 -13.15 0.94
CA CYS A 21 -7.82 -14.60 0.93
C CYS A 21 -7.78 -15.20 2.36
N GLY A 22 -6.86 -14.73 3.20
CA GLY A 22 -6.72 -15.22 4.57
C GLY A 22 -7.94 -14.86 5.45
N ILE A 23 -8.42 -13.63 5.36
CA ILE A 23 -9.61 -13.18 6.12
C ILE A 23 -10.86 -13.95 5.64
N SER A 24 -11.00 -14.22 4.34
CA SER A 24 -12.13 -15.01 3.83
C SER A 24 -12.18 -16.39 4.47
N HIS A 25 -11.06 -17.11 4.57
CA HIS A 25 -11.01 -18.39 5.25
C HIS A 25 -11.39 -18.30 6.72
N TYR A 26 -10.87 -17.25 7.40
CA TYR A 26 -11.17 -17.07 8.82
C TYR A 26 -12.66 -16.80 9.04
N LEU A 27 -13.26 -15.86 8.30
CA LEU A 27 -14.69 -15.51 8.47
C LEU A 27 -15.61 -16.68 8.14
N GLU A 28 -15.29 -17.48 7.11
CA GLU A 28 -16.05 -18.70 6.77
C GLU A 28 -15.96 -19.74 7.90
N SER A 29 -14.81 -19.83 8.59
CA SER A 29 -14.69 -20.72 9.76
C SER A 29 -15.53 -20.26 10.96
N GLU A 30 -15.85 -18.95 11.02
CA GLU A 30 -16.75 -18.36 12.02
C GLU A 30 -18.23 -18.35 11.56
N GLY A 31 -18.54 -18.92 10.40
CA GLY A 31 -19.92 -19.02 9.89
C GLY A 31 -20.40 -17.79 9.11
N ILE A 32 -19.52 -16.87 8.76
CA ILE A 32 -19.84 -15.68 7.95
C ILE A 32 -19.45 -15.99 6.50
N GLN A 33 -20.42 -15.98 5.60
CA GLN A 33 -20.14 -16.16 4.17
C GLN A 33 -19.29 -15.03 3.63
N THR A 34 -18.33 -15.36 2.74
CA THR A 34 -17.45 -14.34 2.17
C THR A 34 -17.41 -14.38 0.66
N THR A 35 -17.30 -13.20 0.07
CA THR A 35 -16.89 -13.01 -1.31
C THR A 35 -15.90 -11.86 -1.39
N GLY A 36 -15.07 -11.84 -2.40
CA GLY A 36 -14.08 -10.78 -2.52
C GLY A 36 -13.49 -10.64 -3.89
N ILE A 37 -12.66 -9.62 -4.05
CA ILE A 37 -11.92 -9.35 -5.26
C ILE A 37 -10.46 -9.72 -5.06
N ALA A 38 -9.80 -10.20 -6.11
CA ALA A 38 -8.36 -10.35 -6.19
C ALA A 38 -7.80 -9.58 -7.39
N LEU A 39 -6.71 -8.83 -7.18
CA LEU A 39 -5.95 -8.16 -8.24
C LEU A 39 -4.81 -9.05 -8.78
N PHE A 40 -4.44 -10.10 -8.04
CA PHE A 40 -3.41 -11.07 -8.41
C PHE A 40 -4.00 -12.47 -8.46
N ARG A 41 -4.13 -12.99 -9.68
CA ARG A 41 -4.74 -14.28 -9.93
C ARG A 41 -3.94 -15.43 -9.27
N GLU A 42 -2.63 -15.36 -9.35
CA GLU A 42 -1.72 -16.35 -8.80
C GLU A 42 -1.84 -16.50 -7.28
N ILE A 43 -2.06 -15.37 -6.59
CA ILE A 43 -2.29 -15.36 -5.14
C ILE A 43 -3.60 -16.07 -4.82
N ALA A 44 -4.69 -15.71 -5.50
CA ALA A 44 -5.99 -16.34 -5.30
C ALA A 44 -5.96 -17.84 -5.63
N GLN A 45 -5.31 -18.21 -6.73
CA GLN A 45 -5.16 -19.60 -7.15
C GLN A 45 -4.36 -20.44 -6.14
N SER A 46 -3.32 -19.86 -5.55
CA SER A 46 -2.48 -20.51 -4.54
C SER A 46 -3.19 -20.65 -3.20
N MET A 47 -3.88 -19.62 -2.75
CA MET A 47 -4.52 -19.56 -1.44
C MET A 47 -5.92 -20.16 -1.40
N LYS A 48 -6.55 -20.36 -2.57
CA LYS A 48 -7.88 -21.01 -2.74
C LYS A 48 -8.94 -20.45 -1.78
N PRO A 49 -9.19 -19.13 -1.78
CA PRO A 49 -10.23 -18.53 -0.94
C PRO A 49 -11.62 -19.08 -1.33
N PRO A 50 -12.60 -19.00 -0.42
CA PRO A 50 -13.92 -19.58 -0.65
C PRO A 50 -14.59 -19.08 -1.93
N ARG A 51 -14.66 -17.76 -2.15
CA ARG A 51 -15.28 -17.14 -3.35
C ARG A 51 -14.54 -15.87 -3.71
N ILE A 52 -13.91 -15.84 -4.87
CA ILE A 52 -13.13 -14.68 -5.35
C ILE A 52 -13.43 -14.40 -6.82
N LEU A 53 -13.66 -13.13 -7.11
CA LEU A 53 -13.62 -12.58 -8.47
C LEU A 53 -12.22 -12.01 -8.73
N TRP A 54 -11.50 -12.60 -9.69
CA TRP A 54 -10.27 -11.99 -10.16
C TRP A 54 -10.56 -10.93 -11.19
N VAL A 55 -9.91 -9.76 -11.06
CA VAL A 55 -9.98 -8.65 -11.99
C VAL A 55 -8.58 -8.26 -12.46
N SER A 56 -8.41 -7.95 -13.74
CA SER A 56 -7.15 -7.52 -14.35
C SER A 56 -6.83 -6.04 -14.10
N PHE A 57 -7.57 -5.37 -13.21
CA PHE A 57 -7.51 -3.93 -13.02
C PHE A 57 -6.21 -3.48 -12.33
N PRO A 58 -5.78 -2.23 -12.58
CA PRO A 58 -4.59 -1.66 -11.94
C PRO A 58 -4.71 -1.61 -10.41
N LEU A 59 -3.56 -1.68 -9.74
CA LEU A 59 -3.47 -1.51 -8.30
C LEU A 59 -4.13 -0.20 -7.85
N GLY A 60 -4.82 -0.25 -6.71
CA GLY A 60 -5.58 0.88 -6.18
C GLY A 60 -6.95 1.09 -6.84
N ARG A 61 -7.31 0.27 -7.84
CA ARG A 61 -8.59 0.39 -8.57
C ARG A 61 -9.34 -0.95 -8.67
N PRO A 62 -9.60 -1.62 -7.57
CA PRO A 62 -10.20 -2.96 -7.59
C PRO A 62 -11.60 -3.03 -8.18
N LEU A 63 -12.31 -1.90 -8.26
CA LEU A 63 -13.63 -1.77 -8.86
C LEU A 63 -13.59 -1.10 -10.24
N GLY A 64 -12.39 -0.84 -10.78
CA GLY A 64 -12.23 -0.22 -12.08
C GLY A 64 -12.02 1.29 -12.04
N LYS A 65 -12.48 2.00 -13.05
CA LYS A 65 -12.26 3.44 -13.22
C LYS A 65 -12.94 4.26 -12.12
N PRO A 66 -12.24 5.19 -11.45
CA PRO A 66 -12.85 6.10 -10.49
C PRO A 66 -13.94 6.96 -11.14
N GLY A 67 -15.07 7.13 -10.44
CA GLY A 67 -16.20 7.93 -10.92
C GLY A 67 -17.09 7.23 -11.94
N ASP A 68 -16.80 6.01 -12.36
CA ASP A 68 -17.68 5.21 -13.23
C ASP A 68 -18.57 4.29 -12.38
N ALA A 69 -19.63 4.87 -11.85
CA ALA A 69 -20.54 4.18 -10.95
C ALA A 69 -21.21 2.96 -11.61
N ALA A 70 -21.56 3.06 -12.90
CA ALA A 70 -22.21 1.98 -13.62
C ALA A 70 -21.28 0.75 -13.73
N PHE A 71 -20.04 0.96 -14.13
CA PHE A 71 -19.05 -0.11 -14.22
C PHE A 71 -18.72 -0.71 -12.84
N GLN A 72 -18.53 0.14 -11.83
CA GLN A 72 -18.24 -0.31 -10.46
C GLN A 72 -19.38 -1.15 -9.89
N THR A 73 -20.64 -0.75 -10.15
CA THR A 73 -21.81 -1.53 -9.73
C THR A 73 -21.83 -2.90 -10.39
N GLN A 74 -21.51 -3.01 -11.67
CA GLN A 74 -21.42 -4.29 -12.36
C GLN A 74 -20.35 -5.23 -11.73
N VAL A 75 -19.17 -4.68 -11.40
CA VAL A 75 -18.13 -5.47 -10.73
C VAL A 75 -18.59 -5.97 -9.36
N ILE A 76 -19.27 -5.12 -8.59
CA ILE A 76 -19.84 -5.47 -7.29
C ILE A 76 -20.90 -6.56 -7.44
N GLU A 77 -21.82 -6.41 -8.38
CA GLU A 77 -22.89 -7.39 -8.64
C GLU A 77 -22.33 -8.76 -9.02
N HIS A 78 -21.31 -8.81 -9.90
CA HIS A 78 -20.65 -10.07 -10.25
C HIS A 78 -19.94 -10.69 -9.05
N THR A 79 -19.34 -9.88 -8.19
CA THR A 79 -18.67 -10.38 -6.99
C THR A 79 -19.69 -10.91 -5.96
N LEU A 80 -20.79 -10.20 -5.76
CA LEU A 80 -21.85 -10.64 -4.85
C LEU A 80 -22.58 -11.89 -5.35
N ALA A 81 -22.75 -12.05 -6.66
CA ALA A 81 -23.34 -13.26 -7.23
C ALA A 81 -22.56 -14.55 -6.90
N LEU A 82 -21.27 -14.43 -6.56
CA LEU A 82 -20.50 -15.59 -6.10
C LEU A 82 -20.98 -16.15 -4.75
N LEU A 83 -21.73 -15.39 -3.97
CA LEU A 83 -22.32 -15.87 -2.71
C LEU A 83 -23.34 -16.98 -2.94
N ASP A 84 -23.92 -17.10 -4.14
CA ASP A 84 -24.84 -18.17 -4.50
C ASP A 84 -24.13 -19.53 -4.65
N ALA A 85 -22.80 -19.53 -4.76
CA ALA A 85 -22.02 -20.77 -4.83
C ALA A 85 -21.98 -21.45 -3.46
N THR A 86 -22.55 -22.64 -3.37
CA THR A 86 -22.62 -23.45 -2.15
C THR A 86 -21.35 -24.27 -1.91
N GLU A 87 -20.55 -24.49 -2.95
CA GLU A 87 -19.30 -25.25 -2.90
C GLU A 87 -18.13 -24.36 -3.32
N GLY A 88 -17.00 -24.52 -2.64
CA GLY A 88 -15.77 -23.77 -2.94
C GLY A 88 -14.53 -24.65 -2.94
N PRO A 89 -13.37 -24.12 -3.27
CA PRO A 89 -13.09 -22.73 -3.61
C PRO A 89 -13.55 -22.32 -5.01
N VAL A 90 -14.09 -21.11 -5.15
CA VAL A 90 -14.49 -20.50 -6.43
C VAL A 90 -13.54 -19.38 -6.78
N LEU A 91 -12.89 -19.47 -7.92
CA LEU A 91 -12.11 -18.39 -8.53
C LEU A 91 -12.69 -18.12 -9.92
N GLN A 92 -13.36 -16.99 -10.06
CA GLN A 92 -13.96 -16.54 -11.32
C GLN A 92 -13.18 -15.38 -11.89
N ASP A 93 -12.88 -15.43 -13.17
CA ASP A 93 -12.24 -14.34 -13.90
C ASP A 93 -13.30 -13.35 -14.37
N TYR A 94 -13.09 -12.05 -14.11
CA TYR A 94 -13.96 -11.00 -14.64
C TYR A 94 -13.69 -10.81 -16.13
N PHE A 95 -14.74 -10.72 -16.92
CA PHE A 95 -14.67 -10.81 -18.38
C PHE A 95 -14.29 -9.50 -19.09
N LEU A 96 -14.28 -8.37 -18.39
CA LEU A 96 -13.93 -7.08 -18.96
C LEU A 96 -12.59 -6.60 -18.42
N ASP A 97 -11.69 -6.25 -19.32
CA ASP A 97 -10.49 -5.50 -19.01
C ASP A 97 -10.79 -4.00 -19.04
N LEU A 98 -10.13 -3.26 -18.17
CA LEU A 98 -10.15 -1.81 -18.33
C LEU A 98 -9.29 -1.47 -19.54
N PRO A 99 -9.79 -0.61 -20.47
CA PRO A 99 -8.95 -0.09 -21.52
C PRO A 99 -7.72 0.55 -20.89
N ASP A 100 -6.55 0.32 -21.49
CA ASP A 100 -5.31 0.99 -21.10
C ASP A 100 -5.55 2.51 -21.19
N VAL A 101 -5.91 3.09 -20.08
CA VAL A 101 -5.90 4.53 -19.96
C VAL A 101 -4.45 4.87 -19.72
N GLU A 102 -3.79 5.47 -20.71
CA GLU A 102 -2.62 6.32 -20.50
C GLU A 102 -3.04 7.48 -19.58
N ALA A 103 -3.43 7.15 -18.36
CA ALA A 103 -3.56 8.16 -17.35
C ALA A 103 -2.12 8.52 -16.95
N PRO A 104 -1.74 9.78 -17.01
CA PRO A 104 -0.51 10.21 -16.37
C PRO A 104 -0.56 9.66 -14.94
N PRO A 105 0.58 9.19 -14.42
CA PRO A 105 0.64 8.66 -13.07
C PRO A 105 -0.12 9.64 -12.17
N PRO A 106 -1.03 9.17 -11.28
CA PRO A 106 -1.84 10.06 -10.47
C PRO A 106 -0.86 10.99 -9.76
N ALA A 107 -0.78 12.23 -10.23
CA ALA A 107 -0.03 13.24 -9.54
C ALA A 107 -0.66 13.30 -8.15
N CYS A 108 0.12 12.92 -7.14
CA CYS A 108 -0.29 13.14 -5.77
C CYS A 108 -0.71 14.62 -5.70
N PRO A 109 -1.94 14.97 -5.26
CA PRO A 109 -2.37 16.37 -5.22
C PRO A 109 -1.46 17.25 -4.38
N VAL A 110 -0.53 16.65 -3.65
CA VAL A 110 0.57 17.31 -2.96
C VAL A 110 1.82 17.25 -3.86
N SER A 111 1.72 17.81 -5.07
CA SER A 111 2.90 18.11 -5.87
C SER A 111 3.58 19.36 -5.28
N PHE A 112 4.55 19.15 -4.41
CA PHE A 112 5.43 20.23 -3.98
C PHE A 112 6.18 20.71 -5.21
N GLN A 113 5.96 21.98 -5.61
CA GLN A 113 6.74 22.62 -6.66
C GLN A 113 8.23 22.56 -6.26
N GLN A 114 8.99 21.77 -6.98
CA GLN A 114 10.44 21.68 -6.80
C GLN A 114 11.05 22.97 -7.34
N LYS A 115 11.28 23.93 -6.46
CA LYS A 115 12.15 25.09 -6.75
C LYS A 115 13.59 24.69 -6.40
N ASN A 116 14.45 24.72 -7.43
CA ASN A 116 15.88 24.43 -7.43
C ASN A 116 16.27 22.95 -7.30
N GLU A 117 16.72 22.47 -8.44
CA GLU A 117 16.95 21.06 -8.70
C GLU A 117 18.42 20.71 -8.46
N ASP A 118 18.75 20.54 -7.20
CA ASP A 118 19.94 19.75 -6.88
C ASP A 118 19.57 18.27 -7.06
N HIS A 119 19.91 17.72 -8.22
CA HIS A 119 19.67 16.32 -8.57
C HIS A 119 20.69 15.35 -7.92
N SER A 120 21.67 15.86 -7.20
CA SER A 120 22.59 15.03 -6.42
C SER A 120 21.81 14.18 -5.40
N TRP A 121 22.40 13.07 -4.95
CA TRP A 121 21.82 12.26 -3.91
C TRP A 121 21.64 13.07 -2.59
N ARG A 122 22.54 14.02 -2.34
CA ARG A 122 22.48 14.94 -1.19
C ARG A 122 21.26 15.87 -1.27
N GLY A 123 21.02 16.43 -2.46
CA GLY A 123 19.84 17.26 -2.69
C GLY A 123 18.54 16.48 -2.57
N ARG A 124 18.52 15.23 -3.03
CA ARG A 124 17.37 14.32 -2.85
C ARG A 124 17.11 14.02 -1.39
N LEU A 125 18.15 13.67 -0.62
CA LEU A 125 18.02 13.38 0.81
C LEU A 125 17.45 14.59 1.56
N ARG A 126 17.98 15.80 1.35
CA ARG A 126 17.47 17.01 2.01
C ARG A 126 16.02 17.31 1.68
N ARG A 127 15.61 17.10 0.43
CA ARG A 127 14.20 17.26 0.02
C ARG A 127 13.27 16.27 0.69
N GLU A 128 13.68 15.02 0.72
CA GLU A 128 12.88 13.95 1.35
C GLU A 128 12.71 14.22 2.85
N MET A 129 13.78 14.59 3.53
CA MET A 129 13.73 14.95 4.95
C MET A 129 12.80 16.14 5.20
N GLY A 130 12.89 17.19 4.37
CA GLY A 130 11.96 18.33 4.47
C GLY A 130 10.50 17.95 4.25
N ALA A 131 10.23 17.02 3.33
CA ALA A 131 8.88 16.52 3.08
C ALA A 131 8.35 15.64 4.23
N LEU A 132 9.22 14.92 4.94
CA LEU A 132 8.86 14.06 6.05
C LEU A 132 8.69 14.81 7.39
N THR A 133 9.31 15.97 7.55
CA THR A 133 9.29 16.76 8.81
C THR A 133 7.86 17.01 9.35
N PRO A 134 6.87 17.45 8.55
CA PRO A 134 5.51 17.67 9.06
C PRO A 134 4.85 16.39 9.57
N TRP A 135 5.14 15.25 8.93
CA TRP A 135 4.62 13.94 9.35
C TRP A 135 5.27 13.47 10.65
N TYR A 136 6.56 13.71 10.79
CA TYR A 136 7.30 13.43 12.02
C TYR A 136 6.74 14.25 13.20
N GLU A 137 6.56 15.57 13.02
CA GLU A 137 6.01 16.46 14.04
C GLU A 137 4.59 16.05 14.45
N LEU A 138 3.74 15.71 13.47
CA LEU A 138 2.40 15.20 13.74
C LEU A 138 2.46 13.88 14.53
N GLY A 139 3.35 12.97 14.13
CA GLY A 139 3.57 11.71 14.82
C GLY A 139 4.06 11.89 16.25
N LEU A 140 4.98 12.82 16.48
CA LEU A 140 5.49 13.17 17.80
C LEU A 140 4.38 13.75 18.68
N LYS A 141 3.60 14.69 18.15
CA LYS A 141 2.46 15.32 18.84
C LYS A 141 1.40 14.27 19.27
N ARG A 142 1.13 13.27 18.42
CA ARG A 142 0.13 12.23 18.70
C ARG A 142 0.61 11.20 19.71
N ARG A 143 1.88 10.80 19.64
CA ARG A 143 2.45 9.70 20.44
C ARG A 143 3.16 10.17 21.70
N GLY A 144 3.54 11.45 21.78
CA GLY A 144 4.30 12.03 22.89
C GLY A 144 5.71 11.47 23.05
N ARG A 145 6.22 10.69 22.10
CA ARG A 145 7.55 10.06 22.15
C ARG A 145 8.14 9.87 20.76
N THR A 146 9.46 9.85 20.69
CA THR A 146 10.24 9.56 19.49
C THR A 146 11.52 8.84 19.87
N THR A 147 12.11 8.11 18.93
CA THR A 147 13.47 7.57 19.03
C THR A 147 14.51 8.49 18.40
N VAL A 148 14.10 9.57 17.77
CA VAL A 148 15.00 10.60 17.24
C VAL A 148 15.67 11.32 18.41
N GLY A 149 16.97 11.55 18.30
CA GLY A 149 17.77 12.19 19.36
C GLY A 149 18.30 11.26 20.45
N VAL A 150 17.96 9.95 20.43
CA VAL A 150 18.52 8.97 21.38
C VAL A 150 20.05 8.88 21.28
N SER A 151 20.60 9.12 20.09
CA SER A 151 22.06 9.20 19.86
C SER A 151 22.72 10.48 20.40
N GLY A 152 21.95 11.45 20.90
CA GLY A 152 22.44 12.77 21.30
C GLY A 152 22.69 13.73 20.13
N SER A 153 22.45 13.30 18.90
CA SER A 153 22.60 14.14 17.69
C SER A 153 21.23 14.59 17.17
N SER A 154 21.17 15.80 16.62
CA SER A 154 19.97 16.27 15.92
C SER A 154 19.82 15.59 14.56
N ILE A 155 18.62 15.64 13.98
CA ILE A 155 18.40 15.15 12.60
C ILE A 155 19.26 15.94 11.62
N GLU A 156 19.36 17.26 11.83
CA GLU A 156 20.14 18.17 11.03
C GLU A 156 21.63 17.80 11.04
N ASP A 157 22.20 17.52 12.21
CA ASP A 157 23.59 17.09 12.36
C ASP A 157 23.87 15.75 11.66
N ILE A 158 22.93 14.83 11.75
CA ILE A 158 23.03 13.53 11.06
C ILE A 158 22.99 13.71 9.53
N ILE A 159 22.08 14.54 9.04
CA ILE A 159 21.99 14.85 7.60
C ILE A 159 23.25 15.54 7.11
N GLU A 160 23.74 16.53 7.84
CA GLU A 160 24.97 17.25 7.51
C GLU A 160 26.17 16.28 7.47
N GLY A 161 26.29 15.43 8.47
CA GLY A 161 27.31 14.38 8.51
C GLY A 161 27.23 13.43 7.31
N LEU A 162 26.02 12.95 6.97
CA LEU A 162 25.81 12.09 5.82
C LEU A 162 26.07 12.80 4.48
N THR A 163 25.67 14.06 4.37
CA THR A 163 25.85 14.84 3.12
C THR A 163 27.26 15.38 2.93
N SER A 164 28.06 15.48 3.97
CA SER A 164 29.49 15.81 3.90
C SER A 164 30.38 14.63 3.53
N TRP A 165 29.80 13.42 3.49
CA TRP A 165 30.55 12.21 3.13
C TRP A 165 31.10 12.30 1.70
N PRO A 166 32.40 12.01 1.48
CA PRO A 166 32.97 11.97 0.14
C PRO A 166 32.32 10.89 -0.71
N ASP A 167 32.16 11.16 -2.02
CA ASP A 167 31.63 10.18 -2.98
C ASP A 167 32.63 9.05 -3.29
N ASP A 168 33.83 9.07 -2.68
CA ASP A 168 34.90 8.12 -2.95
C ASP A 168 34.74 6.88 -2.05
N ASN A 169 34.59 5.73 -2.69
CA ASN A 169 34.33 4.44 -2.05
C ASN A 169 35.51 3.89 -1.21
N ASP A 170 36.67 4.59 -1.18
CA ASP A 170 37.89 4.13 -0.53
C ASP A 170 38.14 4.72 0.88
N GLN A 171 37.18 5.50 1.41
CA GLN A 171 37.33 6.00 2.78
C GLN A 171 36.58 5.11 3.77
N GLU A 172 37.33 4.66 4.81
CA GLU A 172 36.73 3.99 5.96
C GLU A 172 35.63 4.87 6.58
N PHE A 173 34.49 4.26 6.90
CA PHE A 173 33.41 4.91 7.62
C PHE A 173 33.99 5.52 8.92
N PRO A 174 33.83 6.82 9.19
CA PRO A 174 34.14 7.34 10.51
C PRO A 174 33.38 6.52 11.54
N GLU A 175 34.04 6.09 12.59
CA GLU A 175 33.37 5.36 13.67
C GLU A 175 32.15 6.17 14.12
N PRO A 176 30.95 5.61 13.97
CA PRO A 176 29.75 6.32 14.33
C PRO A 176 29.78 6.66 15.80
N VAL A 177 29.56 7.92 16.13
CA VAL A 177 29.61 8.46 17.51
C VAL A 177 28.70 7.67 18.47
N TRP A 178 27.67 6.98 17.93
CA TRP A 178 26.73 6.14 18.70
C TRP A 178 27.24 4.71 19.00
N LEU A 179 28.39 4.29 18.46
CA LEU A 179 29.08 3.05 18.86
C LEU A 179 29.97 3.21 20.08
N LYS A 180 30.07 4.41 20.63
CA LYS A 180 30.89 4.72 21.81
C LYS A 180 30.10 4.71 23.13
N CYS A 181 28.89 4.09 23.13
CA CYS A 181 28.12 3.86 24.37
C CYS A 181 28.30 2.44 24.88
#